data_345744b8e3bc652d892081d4ed078918
#
_entry.id   345744b8e3bc652d892081d4ed078918
#
_cell.length_a   1.000
_cell.length_b   1.000
_cell.length_c   1.000
_cell.angle_alpha   90.00
_cell.angle_beta   90.00
_cell.angle_gamma   90.00
#
_symmetry.space_group_name_H-M   'P 1'
#
loop_
_entity.id
_entity.type
_entity.pdbx_description
1 polymer ?
#
loop_
_entity_poly.entity_id
_entity_poly.type
_entity_poly.pdbx_seq_one_letter_code
_entity_poly.pdbx_strand_id
1 'polypeptide(L)'
;MTNWEQKLDRLYPKLRIGRKCANPACNHQAAHMHHIVRRNVDLLRYDVNNLLPLCEECHRQIHDEGLYNRGMDFVDEQRRDYLQRMKNVDFKQFLLELNITKDDFFAQKERELLANIGKTEFKQNTPEWLEEKNCSIGASEIAAVVKSFVPQKELMELMGEKPALNFLAEDLYSTGYQVYHKIKRGCRIPPLPDELSIYGHAMEKYLDWKMRDNTDFACQGTEDFIKRPDISPYAVCSPDGYAESLHDSFVDVNCKTHTTKRLVWEKKTVNPFKAARENIFYNGLPWQYIFQNQYQMLLCGCDAGIISSMVLENDTPFNRGRIVSLIEQGQFEEIDRLFEIRVDNFIYGLIPEIQNTILSALRHFEKAVAENRTPEINDKCARLAEQDFKIYQAVYKQNPDARKLATSQDEFQGITLYEFLNDYIGLNEVIKDNNEQDKLRKTLLKKYMYDHKLCELYTMDGGSVRLSASGSLLTRAVK
;
A
#
# COMPACT_ATOMS: atom_id res chain seq x y z
N MET A 1 4.39 -20.97 -34.10
CA MET A 1 4.65 -20.10 -32.94
C MET A 1 5.47 -20.87 -31.90
N THR A 2 6.58 -20.31 -31.45
CA THR A 2 7.38 -20.89 -30.38
C THR A 2 6.65 -20.76 -29.04
N ASN A 3 7.07 -21.51 -28.00
CA ASN A 3 6.48 -21.40 -26.67
C ASN A 3 6.62 -19.95 -26.12
N TRP A 4 7.75 -19.28 -26.41
CA TRP A 4 8.00 -17.89 -26.04
C TRP A 4 7.02 -16.92 -26.71
N GLU A 5 6.77 -17.05 -28.01
CA GLU A 5 5.82 -16.20 -28.74
C GLU A 5 4.41 -16.31 -28.15
N GLN A 6 3.96 -17.52 -27.82
CA GLN A 6 2.66 -17.72 -27.17
C GLN A 6 2.58 -17.04 -25.80
N LYS A 7 3.66 -17.09 -25.03
CA LYS A 7 3.74 -16.49 -23.70
C LYS A 7 3.72 -14.96 -23.79
N LEU A 8 4.57 -14.39 -24.63
CA LEU A 8 4.66 -12.93 -24.80
C LEU A 8 3.42 -12.32 -25.48
N ASP A 9 2.80 -13.03 -26.42
CA ASP A 9 1.54 -12.60 -27.04
C ASP A 9 0.37 -12.54 -26.04
N ARG A 10 0.45 -13.21 -24.90
CA ARG A 10 -0.51 -13.08 -23.80
C ARG A 10 -0.19 -11.92 -22.86
N LEU A 11 1.04 -11.50 -22.76
CA LEU A 11 1.49 -10.45 -21.84
C LEU A 11 1.37 -9.04 -22.42
N TYR A 12 1.83 -8.82 -23.65
CA TYR A 12 1.90 -7.47 -24.19
C TYR A 12 0.54 -6.72 -24.23
N PRO A 13 -0.63 -7.37 -24.47
CA PRO A 13 -1.90 -6.65 -24.41
C PRO A 13 -2.24 -6.13 -23.01
N LYS A 14 -1.67 -6.73 -21.97
CA LYS A 14 -1.88 -6.31 -20.56
C LYS A 14 -1.19 -4.98 -20.25
N LEU A 15 -0.23 -4.55 -21.05
CA LEU A 15 0.44 -3.25 -20.88
C LEU A 15 -0.52 -2.05 -20.97
N ARG A 16 -1.70 -2.20 -21.60
CA ARG A 16 -2.72 -1.15 -21.64
C ARG A 16 -3.38 -0.87 -20.29
N ILE A 17 -3.27 -1.82 -19.34
CA ILE A 17 -3.93 -1.74 -18.04
C ILE A 17 -3.47 -0.48 -17.29
N GLY A 18 -4.44 0.36 -16.88
CA GLY A 18 -4.20 1.60 -16.15
C GLY A 18 -3.66 2.77 -16.98
N ARG A 19 -3.47 2.60 -18.31
CA ARG A 19 -2.93 3.65 -19.19
C ARG A 19 -4.04 4.42 -19.91
N LYS A 20 -3.79 5.71 -20.13
CA LYS A 20 -4.59 6.54 -21.04
C LYS A 20 -4.17 6.31 -22.49
N CYS A 21 -5.04 6.71 -23.42
CA CYS A 21 -4.72 6.77 -24.83
C CYS A 21 -3.55 7.72 -25.07
N ALA A 22 -2.54 7.29 -25.84
CA ALA A 22 -1.37 8.09 -26.14
C ALA A 22 -1.62 9.28 -27.08
N ASN A 23 -2.82 9.37 -27.70
CA ASN A 23 -3.21 10.55 -28.47
C ASN A 23 -3.44 11.74 -27.50
N PRO A 24 -2.64 12.83 -27.58
CA PRO A 24 -2.76 13.98 -26.67
C PRO A 24 -4.13 14.66 -26.70
N ALA A 25 -4.86 14.54 -27.83
CA ALA A 25 -6.21 15.09 -27.99
C ALA A 25 -7.31 14.17 -27.41
N CYS A 26 -6.95 13.05 -26.74
CA CYS A 26 -7.89 12.04 -26.30
C CYS A 26 -7.69 11.72 -24.80
N ASN A 27 -8.80 11.71 -24.04
CA ASN A 27 -8.78 11.40 -22.59
C ASN A 27 -9.33 10.01 -22.25
N HIS A 28 -9.57 9.16 -23.25
CA HIS A 28 -10.09 7.81 -23.02
C HIS A 28 -9.01 6.85 -22.47
N GLN A 29 -9.46 5.81 -21.78
CA GLN A 29 -8.59 4.71 -21.39
C GLN A 29 -8.13 3.91 -22.59
N ALA A 30 -6.92 3.36 -22.54
CA ALA A 30 -6.39 2.51 -23.60
C ALA A 30 -7.15 1.17 -23.67
N ALA A 31 -7.60 0.83 -24.86
CA ALA A 31 -8.23 -0.46 -25.19
C ALA A 31 -7.26 -1.42 -25.87
N HIS A 32 -6.26 -0.89 -26.59
CA HIS A 32 -5.31 -1.65 -27.39
C HIS A 32 -3.86 -1.23 -27.11
N MET A 33 -2.93 -2.17 -27.35
CA MET A 33 -1.51 -1.88 -27.51
C MET A 33 -1.18 -1.96 -29.01
N HIS A 34 -0.94 -0.81 -29.63
CA HIS A 34 -0.61 -0.69 -31.04
C HIS A 34 0.89 -0.82 -31.28
N HIS A 35 1.32 -1.58 -32.29
CA HIS A 35 2.72 -1.64 -32.69
C HIS A 35 3.05 -0.49 -33.65
N ILE A 36 3.95 0.40 -33.24
CA ILE A 36 4.41 1.53 -34.06
C ILE A 36 5.16 1.03 -35.29
N VAL A 37 6.10 0.12 -35.09
CA VAL A 37 6.77 -0.66 -36.17
C VAL A 37 6.11 -2.04 -36.23
N ARG A 38 5.86 -2.51 -37.46
CA ARG A 38 5.12 -3.76 -37.69
C ARG A 38 5.71 -4.95 -36.93
N ARG A 39 4.88 -5.88 -36.48
CA ARG A 39 5.20 -7.09 -35.70
C ARG A 39 6.18 -8.06 -36.36
N ASN A 40 6.44 -7.92 -37.66
CA ASN A 40 7.41 -8.76 -38.38
C ASN A 40 8.88 -8.38 -38.16
N VAL A 41 9.15 -7.33 -37.38
CA VAL A 41 10.50 -6.97 -36.98
C VAL A 41 10.77 -7.64 -35.61
N ASP A 42 11.54 -8.75 -35.61
CA ASP A 42 11.73 -9.61 -34.44
C ASP A 42 12.26 -8.87 -33.19
N LEU A 43 13.20 -7.95 -33.37
CA LEU A 43 13.76 -7.14 -32.29
C LEU A 43 12.74 -6.21 -31.62
N LEU A 44 11.75 -5.74 -32.39
CA LEU A 44 10.77 -4.75 -31.95
C LEU A 44 9.41 -5.34 -31.61
N ARG A 45 9.18 -6.62 -31.90
CA ARG A 45 7.86 -7.26 -31.71
C ARG A 45 7.33 -7.14 -30.30
N TYR A 46 8.20 -7.32 -29.30
CA TYR A 46 7.86 -7.28 -27.89
C TYR A 46 8.60 -6.16 -27.14
N ASP A 47 9.16 -5.22 -27.86
CA ASP A 47 9.83 -4.07 -27.28
C ASP A 47 8.79 -3.05 -26.78
N VAL A 48 8.88 -2.68 -25.51
CA VAL A 48 7.95 -1.72 -24.88
C VAL A 48 7.97 -0.37 -25.57
N ASN A 49 9.11 0.02 -26.17
CA ASN A 49 9.24 1.26 -26.93
C ASN A 49 8.49 1.20 -28.27
N ASN A 50 8.18 0.00 -28.76
CA ASN A 50 7.40 -0.18 -29.97
C ASN A 50 5.88 -0.29 -29.72
N LEU A 51 5.43 -0.20 -28.47
CA LEU A 51 4.05 -0.43 -28.08
C LEU A 51 3.39 0.87 -27.60
N LEU A 52 2.30 1.26 -28.26
CA LEU A 52 1.57 2.49 -28.00
C LEU A 52 0.17 2.18 -27.44
N PRO A 53 -0.19 2.65 -26.23
CA PRO A 53 -1.54 2.45 -25.70
C PRO A 53 -2.53 3.36 -26.43
N LEU A 54 -3.60 2.79 -27.02
CA LEU A 54 -4.62 3.53 -27.76
C LEU A 54 -6.03 3.09 -27.32
N CYS A 55 -6.96 4.03 -27.29
CA CYS A 55 -8.37 3.71 -27.15
C CYS A 55 -8.90 3.09 -28.48
N GLU A 56 -10.09 2.49 -28.44
CA GLU A 56 -10.73 1.84 -29.59
C GLU A 56 -10.78 2.75 -30.81
N GLU A 57 -11.24 3.98 -30.62
CA GLU A 57 -11.42 4.95 -31.70
C GLU A 57 -10.09 5.38 -32.35
N CYS A 58 -9.11 5.78 -31.54
CA CYS A 58 -7.80 6.18 -32.05
C CYS A 58 -7.07 5.01 -32.72
N HIS A 59 -7.23 3.79 -32.21
CA HIS A 59 -6.66 2.60 -32.80
C HIS A 59 -7.30 2.30 -34.18
N ARG A 60 -8.63 2.39 -34.28
CA ARG A 60 -9.38 2.23 -35.53
C ARG A 60 -8.97 3.25 -36.57
N GLN A 61 -8.87 4.55 -36.20
CA GLN A 61 -8.45 5.60 -37.15
C GLN A 61 -7.07 5.34 -37.76
N ILE A 62 -6.10 4.87 -36.96
CA ILE A 62 -4.76 4.52 -37.47
C ILE A 62 -4.83 3.37 -38.52
N HIS A 63 -5.72 2.41 -38.31
CA HIS A 63 -5.85 1.26 -39.25
C HIS A 63 -6.68 1.56 -40.47
N ASP A 64 -7.84 2.21 -40.32
CA ASP A 64 -8.81 2.42 -41.39
C ASP A 64 -8.36 3.50 -42.39
N GLU A 65 -7.67 4.54 -41.90
CA GLU A 65 -7.24 5.66 -42.74
C GLU A 65 -5.87 5.47 -43.39
N GLY A 66 -5.26 4.28 -43.26
CA GLY A 66 -3.93 3.98 -43.81
C GLY A 66 -2.79 4.79 -43.15
N LEU A 67 -3.06 5.43 -41.98
CA LEU A 67 -2.21 6.39 -41.31
C LEU A 67 -1.26 5.69 -40.33
N TYR A 68 -0.66 4.58 -40.69
CA TYR A 68 0.33 3.86 -39.87
C TYR A 68 1.45 4.78 -39.33
N ASN A 69 1.73 5.87 -40.06
CA ASN A 69 2.74 6.85 -39.61
C ASN A 69 2.25 7.76 -38.48
N ARG A 70 0.94 7.91 -38.26
CA ARG A 70 0.41 8.71 -37.13
C ARG A 70 0.79 8.16 -35.76
N GLY A 71 1.02 6.87 -35.62
CA GLY A 71 1.56 6.30 -34.39
C GLY A 71 2.91 6.90 -34.01
N MET A 72 3.71 7.29 -35.01
CA MET A 72 5.00 7.96 -34.80
C MET A 72 4.86 9.42 -34.34
N ASP A 73 3.74 10.08 -34.62
CA ASP A 73 3.49 11.46 -34.20
C ASP A 73 3.23 11.56 -32.68
N PHE A 74 2.83 10.46 -32.05
CA PHE A 74 2.54 10.38 -30.62
C PHE A 74 3.77 10.02 -29.76
N VAL A 75 4.95 9.88 -30.33
CA VAL A 75 6.18 9.53 -29.62
C VAL A 75 7.23 10.63 -29.77
N ASP A 76 8.06 10.76 -28.74
CA ASP A 76 9.17 11.70 -28.73
C ASP A 76 10.26 11.33 -29.76
N GLU A 77 11.14 12.27 -30.04
CA GLU A 77 12.19 12.14 -31.05
C GLU A 77 13.17 11.02 -30.70
N GLN A 78 13.60 10.89 -29.46
CA GLN A 78 14.54 9.84 -29.04
C GLN A 78 13.98 8.44 -29.29
N ARG A 79 12.71 8.22 -28.96
CA ARG A 79 12.02 6.95 -29.19
C ARG A 79 11.84 6.69 -30.68
N ARG A 80 11.53 7.71 -31.49
CA ARG A 80 11.47 7.60 -32.96
C ARG A 80 12.80 7.16 -33.54
N ASP A 81 13.89 7.81 -33.16
CA ASP A 81 15.23 7.48 -33.61
C ASP A 81 15.66 6.08 -33.23
N TYR A 82 15.35 5.66 -32.00
CA TYR A 82 15.57 4.30 -31.55
C TYR A 82 14.84 3.28 -32.45
N LEU A 83 13.53 3.46 -32.67
CA LEU A 83 12.72 2.56 -33.50
C LEU A 83 13.20 2.50 -34.95
N GLN A 84 13.61 3.62 -35.53
CA GLN A 84 14.16 3.67 -36.88
C GLN A 84 15.48 2.90 -37.00
N ARG A 85 16.37 3.05 -36.02
CA ARG A 85 17.64 2.27 -35.98
C ARG A 85 17.38 0.79 -35.86
N MET A 86 16.59 0.38 -34.84
CA MET A 86 16.34 -1.03 -34.53
C MET A 86 15.58 -1.76 -35.62
N LYS A 87 14.76 -1.07 -36.41
CA LYS A 87 14.00 -1.63 -37.51
C LYS A 87 14.87 -2.31 -38.58
N ASN A 88 16.09 -1.81 -38.77
CA ASN A 88 17.00 -2.24 -39.83
C ASN A 88 18.12 -3.17 -39.31
N VAL A 89 18.12 -3.51 -38.00
CA VAL A 89 19.11 -4.40 -37.43
C VAL A 89 18.77 -5.85 -37.69
N ASP A 90 19.74 -6.64 -38.17
CA ASP A 90 19.59 -8.08 -38.36
C ASP A 90 19.54 -8.78 -36.97
N PHE A 91 18.46 -9.52 -36.71
CA PHE A 91 18.24 -10.14 -35.40
C PHE A 91 19.29 -11.18 -35.01
N LYS A 92 19.77 -11.97 -35.99
CA LYS A 92 20.78 -12.99 -35.71
C LYS A 92 22.13 -12.35 -35.40
N GLN A 93 22.49 -11.33 -36.16
CA GLN A 93 23.71 -10.58 -35.91
C GLN A 93 23.68 -9.87 -34.55
N PHE A 94 22.55 -9.28 -34.18
CA PHE A 94 22.34 -8.64 -32.88
C PHE A 94 22.58 -9.63 -31.71
N LEU A 95 22.00 -10.84 -31.80
CA LEU A 95 22.22 -11.87 -30.78
C LEU A 95 23.70 -12.30 -30.65
N LEU A 96 24.38 -12.41 -31.78
CA LEU A 96 25.80 -12.74 -31.81
C LEU A 96 26.68 -11.65 -31.19
N GLU A 97 26.39 -10.39 -31.50
CA GLU A 97 27.13 -9.25 -30.96
C GLU A 97 26.99 -9.12 -29.43
N LEU A 98 25.80 -9.45 -28.90
CA LEU A 98 25.56 -9.48 -27.46
C LEU A 98 25.96 -10.80 -26.78
N ASN A 99 26.36 -11.79 -27.55
CA ASN A 99 26.69 -13.15 -27.06
C ASN A 99 25.55 -13.76 -26.19
N ILE A 100 24.29 -13.60 -26.66
CA ILE A 100 23.11 -14.16 -25.99
C ILE A 100 22.35 -15.10 -26.90
N THR A 101 21.60 -16.03 -26.33
CA THR A 101 20.71 -16.91 -27.08
C THR A 101 19.37 -16.22 -27.39
N LYS A 102 18.63 -16.78 -28.34
CA LYS A 102 17.25 -16.34 -28.62
C LYS A 102 16.34 -16.49 -27.38
N ASP A 103 16.54 -17.51 -26.60
CA ASP A 103 15.79 -17.77 -25.38
C ASP A 103 16.11 -16.72 -24.29
N ASP A 104 17.39 -16.34 -24.13
CA ASP A 104 17.79 -15.25 -23.22
C ASP A 104 17.16 -13.91 -23.61
N PHE A 105 17.16 -13.61 -24.91
CA PHE A 105 16.51 -12.41 -25.44
C PHE A 105 15.00 -12.37 -25.11
N PHE A 106 14.28 -13.46 -25.35
CA PHE A 106 12.85 -13.50 -25.07
C PHE A 106 12.55 -13.53 -23.56
N ALA A 107 13.39 -14.15 -22.77
CA ALA A 107 13.30 -14.08 -21.31
C ALA A 107 13.51 -12.65 -20.79
N GLN A 108 14.43 -11.89 -21.39
CA GLN A 108 14.58 -10.45 -21.09
C GLN A 108 13.33 -9.66 -21.50
N LYS A 109 12.78 -9.88 -22.68
CA LYS A 109 11.55 -9.21 -23.13
C LYS A 109 10.34 -9.54 -22.25
N GLU A 110 10.25 -10.74 -21.75
CA GLU A 110 9.23 -11.10 -20.76
C GLU A 110 9.36 -10.25 -19.49
N ARG A 111 10.58 -10.14 -18.94
CA ARG A 111 10.83 -9.30 -17.75
C ARG A 111 10.47 -7.85 -18.01
N GLU A 112 10.86 -7.29 -19.18
CA GLU A 112 10.52 -5.92 -19.58
C GLU A 112 8.99 -5.70 -19.66
N LEU A 113 8.25 -6.64 -20.26
CA LEU A 113 6.79 -6.56 -20.35
C LEU A 113 6.14 -6.62 -18.94
N LEU A 114 6.54 -7.59 -18.13
CA LEU A 114 6.03 -7.74 -16.75
C LEU A 114 6.28 -6.49 -15.91
N ALA A 115 7.48 -5.90 -16.04
CA ALA A 115 7.86 -4.68 -15.34
C ALA A 115 7.02 -3.44 -15.72
N ASN A 116 6.36 -3.48 -16.88
CA ASN A 116 5.58 -2.35 -17.40
C ASN A 116 4.05 -2.58 -17.35
N ILE A 117 3.58 -3.76 -16.93
CA ILE A 117 2.14 -4.01 -16.75
C ILE A 117 1.63 -3.16 -15.57
N GLY A 118 0.57 -2.41 -15.81
CA GLY A 118 -0.08 -1.57 -14.80
C GLY A 118 0.67 -0.28 -14.46
N LYS A 119 1.88 -0.06 -15.00
CA LYS A 119 2.61 1.19 -14.80
C LYS A 119 1.85 2.36 -15.42
N THR A 120 1.56 3.37 -14.61
CA THR A 120 0.88 4.60 -15.05
C THR A 120 1.90 5.71 -15.34
N GLU A 121 1.42 6.81 -15.93
CA GLU A 121 2.22 8.02 -16.15
C GLU A 121 2.20 8.96 -14.93
N PHE A 122 1.45 8.62 -13.87
CA PHE A 122 1.39 9.44 -12.66
C PHE A 122 2.71 9.35 -11.90
N LYS A 123 3.27 10.52 -11.61
CA LYS A 123 4.42 10.62 -10.71
C LYS A 123 3.95 10.76 -9.28
N GLN A 124 4.68 10.17 -8.34
CA GLN A 124 4.40 10.31 -6.92
C GLN A 124 4.38 11.79 -6.51
N ASN A 125 3.51 12.11 -5.55
CA ASN A 125 3.30 13.45 -5.00
C ASN A 125 2.69 14.49 -5.95
N THR A 126 2.20 14.10 -7.15
CA THR A 126 1.38 14.99 -7.99
C THR A 126 -0.09 15.00 -7.55
N PRO A 127 -0.88 16.05 -7.89
CA PRO A 127 -2.31 16.10 -7.59
C PRO A 127 -3.08 14.89 -8.13
N GLU A 128 -2.78 14.46 -9.34
CA GLU A 128 -3.41 13.31 -10.01
C GLU A 128 -3.10 12.01 -9.28
N TRP A 129 -1.85 11.82 -8.83
CA TRP A 129 -1.46 10.67 -8.01
C TRP A 129 -2.21 10.67 -6.67
N LEU A 130 -2.33 11.84 -6.00
CA LEU A 130 -3.07 11.96 -4.75
C LEU A 130 -4.55 11.63 -4.93
N GLU A 131 -5.18 12.11 -6.00
CA GLU A 131 -6.58 11.80 -6.32
C GLU A 131 -6.77 10.31 -6.51
N GLU A 132 -5.95 9.65 -7.33
CA GLU A 132 -6.02 8.22 -7.58
C GLU A 132 -5.75 7.41 -6.30
N LYS A 133 -4.75 7.79 -5.50
CA LYS A 133 -4.43 7.15 -4.22
C LYS A 133 -5.59 7.26 -3.22
N ASN A 134 -6.32 8.36 -3.21
CA ASN A 134 -7.48 8.55 -2.35
C ASN A 134 -8.68 7.70 -2.75
N CYS A 135 -8.76 7.24 -3.99
CA CYS A 135 -9.81 6.35 -4.49
C CYS A 135 -9.42 4.88 -4.50
N SER A 136 -8.25 4.52 -3.97
CA SER A 136 -7.66 3.20 -4.11
C SER A 136 -7.10 2.65 -2.80
N ILE A 137 -6.76 1.35 -2.77
CA ILE A 137 -6.08 0.68 -1.67
C ILE A 137 -4.57 0.69 -1.97
N GLY A 138 -3.82 1.51 -1.24
CA GLY A 138 -2.37 1.53 -1.31
C GLY A 138 -1.71 0.35 -0.59
N ALA A 139 -0.46 0.06 -0.93
CA ALA A 139 0.26 -1.08 -0.34
C ALA A 139 0.37 -0.99 1.19
N SER A 140 0.57 0.20 1.75
CA SER A 140 0.62 0.41 3.21
C SER A 140 -0.72 0.20 3.93
N GLU A 141 -1.84 0.12 3.19
CA GLU A 141 -3.19 -0.03 3.72
C GLU A 141 -3.72 -1.47 3.63
N ILE A 142 -3.05 -2.34 2.84
CA ILE A 142 -3.58 -3.68 2.57
C ILE A 142 -3.74 -4.53 3.84
N ALA A 143 -2.82 -4.43 4.80
CA ALA A 143 -2.93 -5.12 6.08
C ALA A 143 -4.21 -4.73 6.85
N ALA A 144 -4.58 -3.44 6.82
CA ALA A 144 -5.80 -2.95 7.44
C ALA A 144 -7.07 -3.50 6.74
N VAL A 145 -7.03 -3.63 5.42
CA VAL A 145 -8.11 -4.25 4.64
C VAL A 145 -8.23 -5.74 4.98
N VAL A 146 -7.12 -6.47 5.01
CA VAL A 146 -7.09 -7.89 5.43
C VAL A 146 -7.72 -8.05 6.82
N LYS A 147 -7.23 -7.29 7.81
CA LYS A 147 -7.67 -7.41 9.20
C LYS A 147 -9.15 -7.11 9.41
N SER A 148 -9.73 -6.22 8.60
CA SER A 148 -11.11 -5.75 8.79
C SER A 148 -12.14 -6.46 7.92
N PHE A 149 -11.73 -7.05 6.80
CA PHE A 149 -12.68 -7.61 5.84
C PHE A 149 -12.60 -9.13 5.68
N VAL A 150 -11.46 -9.76 5.98
CA VAL A 150 -11.37 -11.23 5.97
C VAL A 150 -11.89 -11.77 7.30
N PRO A 151 -12.90 -12.66 7.29
CA PRO A 151 -13.39 -13.29 8.51
C PRO A 151 -12.26 -14.04 9.22
N GLN A 152 -12.21 -13.98 10.55
CA GLN A 152 -11.15 -14.61 11.34
C GLN A 152 -10.96 -16.09 11.03
N LYS A 153 -12.06 -16.84 10.84
CA LYS A 153 -11.99 -18.25 10.47
C LYS A 153 -11.28 -18.47 9.14
N GLU A 154 -11.63 -17.69 8.11
CA GLU A 154 -11.00 -17.74 6.79
C GLU A 154 -9.52 -17.34 6.86
N LEU A 155 -9.19 -16.33 7.68
CA LEU A 155 -7.81 -15.91 7.91
C LEU A 155 -6.97 -17.03 8.51
N MET A 156 -7.53 -17.78 9.49
CA MET A 156 -6.88 -18.96 10.08
C MET A 156 -6.73 -20.11 9.09
N GLU A 157 -7.69 -20.30 8.19
CA GLU A 157 -7.63 -21.31 7.14
C GLU A 157 -6.56 -20.97 6.09
N LEU A 158 -6.39 -19.70 5.74
CA LEU A 158 -5.43 -19.23 4.73
C LEU A 158 -4.00 -19.14 5.25
N MET A 159 -3.79 -18.59 6.45
CA MET A 159 -2.46 -18.32 7.01
C MET A 159 -1.99 -19.37 8.02
N GLY A 160 -2.89 -20.21 8.51
CA GLY A 160 -2.69 -21.03 9.72
C GLY A 160 -3.06 -20.26 10.99
N GLU A 161 -3.43 -20.99 12.04
CA GLU A 161 -3.98 -20.43 13.28
C GLU A 161 -3.00 -19.46 13.97
N LYS A 162 -1.77 -19.90 14.25
CA LYS A 162 -0.78 -19.09 14.98
C LYS A 162 -0.36 -17.81 14.22
N PRO A 163 -0.01 -17.84 12.92
CA PRO A 163 0.26 -16.64 12.15
C PRO A 163 -0.93 -15.67 12.10
N ALA A 164 -2.14 -16.19 11.91
CA ALA A 164 -3.34 -15.36 11.88
C ALA A 164 -3.60 -14.65 13.22
N LEU A 165 -3.48 -15.36 14.35
CA LEU A 165 -3.63 -14.77 15.68
C LEU A 165 -2.56 -13.71 15.97
N ASN A 166 -1.30 -13.95 15.60
CA ASN A 166 -0.23 -12.99 15.74
C ASN A 166 -0.50 -11.71 14.91
N PHE A 167 -0.94 -11.88 13.67
CA PHE A 167 -1.33 -10.74 12.82
C PHE A 167 -2.52 -9.96 13.41
N LEU A 168 -3.55 -10.67 13.91
CA LEU A 168 -4.71 -10.03 14.53
C LEU A 168 -4.36 -9.26 15.82
N ALA A 169 -3.31 -9.67 16.52
CA ALA A 169 -2.82 -8.99 17.72
C ALA A 169 -2.00 -7.72 17.40
N GLU A 170 -1.46 -7.58 16.18
CA GLU A 170 -0.63 -6.44 15.79
C GLU A 170 -1.43 -5.14 15.69
N ASP A 171 -0.88 -4.05 16.23
CA ASP A 171 -1.41 -2.69 16.03
C ASP A 171 -0.94 -2.13 14.69
N LEU A 172 -1.88 -1.90 13.78
CA LEU A 172 -1.62 -1.36 12.45
C LEU A 172 -1.56 0.18 12.45
N TYR A 173 -1.12 0.78 11.35
CA TYR A 173 -1.12 2.24 11.18
C TYR A 173 -2.49 2.81 10.86
N SER A 174 -3.34 2.04 10.16
CA SER A 174 -4.69 2.41 9.73
C SER A 174 -5.67 1.26 9.98
N THR A 175 -6.95 1.52 9.78
CA THR A 175 -8.03 0.53 9.90
C THR A 175 -8.75 0.34 8.57
N GLY A 176 -9.42 -0.78 8.39
CA GLY A 176 -10.30 -0.98 7.23
C GLY A 176 -11.46 0.01 7.20
N TYR A 177 -11.90 0.52 8.36
CA TYR A 177 -12.88 1.58 8.46
C TYR A 177 -12.42 2.86 7.75
N GLN A 178 -11.18 3.28 8.02
CA GLN A 178 -10.56 4.44 7.37
C GLN A 178 -10.45 4.25 5.86
N VAL A 179 -9.94 3.10 5.42
CA VAL A 179 -9.79 2.78 3.99
C VAL A 179 -11.14 2.75 3.27
N TYR A 180 -12.15 2.14 3.89
CA TYR A 180 -13.51 2.11 3.34
C TYR A 180 -14.08 3.50 3.13
N HIS A 181 -14.03 4.37 4.15
CA HIS A 181 -14.57 5.72 4.06
C HIS A 181 -13.73 6.65 3.18
N LYS A 182 -12.43 6.42 3.08
CA LYS A 182 -11.57 7.10 2.10
C LYS A 182 -12.09 6.85 0.68
N ILE A 183 -12.33 5.60 0.31
CA ILE A 183 -12.75 5.21 -1.04
C ILE A 183 -14.23 5.54 -1.29
N LYS A 184 -15.11 5.24 -0.34
CA LYS A 184 -16.56 5.38 -0.53
C LYS A 184 -17.06 6.82 -0.40
N ARG A 185 -16.39 7.66 0.41
CA ARG A 185 -16.85 9.00 0.78
C ARG A 185 -15.80 10.10 0.62
N GLY A 186 -14.62 9.80 0.12
CA GLY A 186 -13.52 10.75 0.00
C GLY A 186 -12.97 11.25 1.35
N CYS A 187 -13.23 10.53 2.45
CA CYS A 187 -12.71 10.89 3.76
C CYS A 187 -11.19 10.65 3.78
N ARG A 188 -10.41 11.68 4.12
CA ARG A 188 -8.96 11.55 4.21
C ARG A 188 -8.56 10.80 5.48
N ILE A 189 -7.62 9.85 5.35
CA ILE A 189 -6.94 9.24 6.50
C ILE A 189 -6.07 10.33 7.14
N PRO A 190 -6.10 10.48 8.47
CA PRO A 190 -5.22 11.43 9.15
C PRO A 190 -3.77 11.16 8.78
N PRO A 191 -2.98 12.16 8.35
CA PRO A 191 -1.57 11.97 8.05
C PRO A 191 -0.79 11.61 9.32
N LEU A 192 0.36 10.97 9.14
CA LEU A 192 1.35 10.87 10.21
C LEU A 192 1.76 12.28 10.66
N PRO A 193 2.23 12.46 11.91
CA PRO A 193 2.84 13.71 12.34
C PRO A 193 3.92 14.14 11.34
N ASP A 194 3.91 15.42 10.94
CA ASP A 194 4.80 15.95 9.89
C ASP A 194 6.27 15.61 10.15
N GLU A 195 6.72 15.70 11.41
CA GLU A 195 8.09 15.36 11.82
C GLU A 195 8.48 13.92 11.48
N LEU A 196 7.62 12.95 11.75
CA LEU A 196 7.90 11.53 11.44
C LEU A 196 7.87 11.25 9.95
N SER A 197 6.99 11.93 9.20
CA SER A 197 6.92 11.83 7.76
C SER A 197 8.16 12.41 7.09
N ILE A 198 8.58 13.61 7.50
CA ILE A 198 9.81 14.27 7.01
C ILE A 198 11.03 13.39 7.28
N TYR A 199 11.15 12.87 8.52
CA TYR A 199 12.25 11.97 8.88
C TYR A 199 12.25 10.69 8.05
N GLY A 200 11.08 10.05 7.86
CA GLY A 200 10.96 8.84 7.05
C GLY A 200 11.45 9.06 5.62
N HIS A 201 10.95 10.09 4.93
CA HIS A 201 11.37 10.43 3.56
C HIS A 201 12.86 10.82 3.47
N ALA A 202 13.41 11.48 4.49
CA ALA A 202 14.84 11.77 4.53
C ALA A 202 15.66 10.46 4.63
N MET A 203 15.24 9.55 5.51
CA MET A 203 15.91 8.26 5.67
C MET A 203 15.86 7.37 4.43
N GLU A 204 14.83 7.48 3.59
CA GLU A 204 14.79 6.80 2.29
C GLU A 204 15.96 7.23 1.39
N LYS A 205 16.28 8.55 1.35
CA LYS A 205 17.43 9.08 0.57
C LYS A 205 18.76 8.61 1.16
N TYR A 206 18.87 8.54 2.49
CA TYR A 206 20.06 7.98 3.13
C TYR A 206 20.24 6.51 2.77
N LEU A 207 19.16 5.74 2.73
CA LEU A 207 19.23 4.33 2.34
C LEU A 207 19.61 4.17 0.86
N ASP A 208 19.10 5.01 -0.04
CA ASP A 208 19.51 5.03 -1.45
C ASP A 208 21.02 5.24 -1.58
N TRP A 209 21.58 6.14 -0.78
CA TRP A 209 23.03 6.35 -0.73
C TRP A 209 23.78 5.16 -0.14
N LYS A 210 23.29 4.60 0.97
CA LYS A 210 23.92 3.46 1.68
C LYS A 210 23.95 2.19 0.85
N MET A 211 22.96 1.96 0.01
CA MET A 211 22.82 0.76 -0.81
C MET A 211 23.53 0.84 -2.17
N ARG A 212 24.21 1.95 -2.48
CA ARG A 212 24.97 2.08 -3.75
C ARG A 212 26.10 1.07 -3.91
N ASP A 213 26.76 0.76 -2.81
CA ASP A 213 27.91 -0.15 -2.77
C ASP A 213 27.51 -1.55 -2.26
N ASN A 214 26.22 -1.89 -2.32
CA ASN A 214 25.77 -3.22 -1.93
C ASN A 214 26.27 -4.25 -2.94
N THR A 215 26.88 -5.32 -2.44
CA THR A 215 27.51 -6.35 -3.28
C THR A 215 26.55 -7.42 -3.76
N ASP A 216 25.36 -7.51 -3.18
CA ASP A 216 24.37 -8.54 -3.48
C ASP A 216 23.27 -8.04 -4.40
N PHE A 217 22.91 -6.75 -4.30
CA PHE A 217 21.80 -6.16 -5.03
C PHE A 217 22.12 -4.77 -5.54
N ALA A 218 21.86 -4.53 -6.82
CA ALA A 218 21.81 -3.19 -7.41
C ALA A 218 20.43 -2.57 -7.12
N CYS A 219 20.36 -1.68 -6.12
CA CYS A 219 19.13 -1.06 -5.68
C CYS A 219 18.92 0.32 -6.36
N GLN A 220 17.71 0.57 -6.85
CA GLN A 220 17.33 1.84 -7.47
C GLN A 220 15.97 2.31 -6.96
N GLY A 221 15.89 3.53 -6.44
CA GLY A 221 14.63 4.19 -6.10
C GLY A 221 13.78 4.44 -7.35
N THR A 222 12.46 4.51 -7.18
CA THR A 222 11.51 4.77 -8.27
C THR A 222 10.37 5.67 -7.80
N GLU A 223 9.76 6.38 -8.75
CA GLU A 223 8.53 7.13 -8.58
C GLU A 223 7.34 6.43 -9.25
N ASP A 224 7.47 5.15 -9.56
CA ASP A 224 6.44 4.39 -10.25
C ASP A 224 5.14 4.34 -9.46
N PHE A 225 4.02 4.46 -10.15
CA PHE A 225 2.68 4.21 -9.64
C PHE A 225 2.03 3.11 -10.47
N ILE A 226 1.76 1.99 -9.82
CA ILE A 226 1.20 0.79 -10.46
C ILE A 226 -0.27 0.66 -10.10
N LYS A 227 -1.12 0.51 -11.13
CA LYS A 227 -2.55 0.29 -10.99
C LYS A 227 -2.93 -1.05 -11.64
N ARG A 228 -3.58 -1.93 -10.90
CA ARG A 228 -3.90 -3.29 -11.34
C ARG A 228 -5.41 -3.59 -11.25
N PRO A 229 -6.25 -2.94 -12.10
CA PRO A 229 -7.69 -3.17 -12.12
C PRO A 229 -8.08 -4.59 -12.57
N ASP A 230 -7.14 -5.35 -13.16
CA ASP A 230 -7.30 -6.78 -13.46
C ASP A 230 -7.23 -7.66 -12.20
N ILE A 231 -6.71 -7.16 -11.09
CA ILE A 231 -6.68 -7.80 -9.78
C ILE A 231 -7.84 -7.27 -8.92
N SER A 232 -7.97 -5.96 -8.82
CA SER A 232 -9.06 -5.24 -8.16
C SER A 232 -9.16 -3.82 -8.70
N PRO A 233 -10.37 -3.25 -8.89
CA PRO A 233 -10.51 -1.86 -9.32
C PRO A 233 -9.88 -0.86 -8.36
N TYR A 234 -9.61 -1.27 -7.12
CA TYR A 234 -9.00 -0.45 -6.08
C TYR A 234 -7.50 -0.72 -5.88
N ALA A 235 -6.91 -1.68 -6.62
CA ALA A 235 -5.54 -2.12 -6.37
C ALA A 235 -4.49 -1.18 -6.97
N VAL A 236 -3.70 -0.51 -6.09
CA VAL A 236 -2.57 0.33 -6.49
C VAL A 236 -1.38 0.15 -5.55
N CYS A 237 -0.18 0.40 -6.06
CA CYS A 237 0.99 0.58 -5.22
C CYS A 237 1.96 1.62 -5.79
N SER A 238 2.75 2.20 -4.92
CA SER A 238 3.93 3.00 -5.22
C SER A 238 5.10 2.32 -4.52
N PRO A 239 5.88 1.48 -5.20
CA PRO A 239 7.07 0.90 -4.59
C PRO A 239 8.11 1.99 -4.35
N ASP A 240 8.92 1.86 -3.29
CA ASP A 240 10.00 2.80 -3.02
C ASP A 240 11.18 2.60 -3.97
N GLY A 241 11.29 1.41 -4.56
CA GLY A 241 12.33 1.08 -5.52
C GLY A 241 12.23 -0.34 -6.05
N TYR A 242 13.23 -0.65 -6.87
CA TYR A 242 13.50 -2.01 -7.33
C TYR A 242 14.96 -2.38 -7.02
N ALA A 243 15.19 -3.66 -6.87
CA ALA A 243 16.53 -4.21 -6.75
C ALA A 243 16.75 -5.29 -7.81
N GLU A 244 17.97 -5.39 -8.31
CA GLU A 244 18.41 -6.48 -9.18
C GLU A 244 19.46 -7.30 -8.47
N SER A 245 19.28 -8.64 -8.44
CA SER A 245 20.31 -9.53 -7.88
C SER A 245 21.56 -9.51 -8.76
N LEU A 246 22.70 -9.25 -8.14
CA LEU A 246 24.01 -9.32 -8.77
C LEU A 246 24.55 -10.76 -8.88
N HIS A 247 23.87 -11.72 -8.22
CA HIS A 247 24.17 -13.14 -8.24
C HIS A 247 23.12 -13.93 -9.03
N ASP A 248 23.49 -15.14 -9.47
CA ASP A 248 22.58 -16.05 -10.18
C ASP A 248 21.45 -16.58 -9.30
N SER A 249 21.68 -16.63 -7.99
CA SER A 249 20.69 -17.01 -7.00
C SER A 249 20.95 -16.32 -5.67
N PHE A 250 19.91 -16.19 -4.85
CA PHE A 250 19.98 -15.73 -3.47
C PHE A 250 19.01 -16.55 -2.60
N VAL A 251 19.18 -16.45 -1.29
CA VAL A 251 18.36 -17.17 -0.30
C VAL A 251 17.50 -16.15 0.46
N ASP A 252 16.21 -16.44 0.61
CA ASP A 252 15.29 -15.61 1.39
C ASP A 252 15.32 -15.94 2.91
N VAL A 253 14.58 -15.13 3.69
CA VAL A 253 14.48 -15.32 5.16
C VAL A 253 13.89 -16.66 5.58
N ASN A 254 13.23 -17.39 4.67
CA ASN A 254 12.68 -18.73 4.89
C ASN A 254 13.63 -19.84 4.39
N CYS A 255 14.89 -19.51 4.10
CA CYS A 255 15.91 -20.42 3.58
C CYS A 255 15.56 -21.02 2.20
N LYS A 256 14.71 -20.35 1.40
CA LYS A 256 14.39 -20.76 0.05
C LYS A 256 15.26 -20.06 -0.97
N THR A 257 15.81 -20.83 -1.92
CA THR A 257 16.63 -20.29 -3.01
C THR A 257 15.78 -19.75 -4.14
N HIS A 258 16.14 -18.56 -4.63
CA HIS A 258 15.50 -17.85 -5.74
C HIS A 258 16.50 -17.54 -6.84
N THR A 259 16.05 -17.60 -8.10
CA THR A 259 16.83 -17.28 -9.30
C THR A 259 16.27 -16.06 -10.06
N THR A 260 15.26 -15.39 -9.49
CA THR A 260 14.72 -14.16 -10.07
C THR A 260 15.76 -13.05 -9.98
N LYS A 261 15.81 -12.22 -11.02
CA LYS A 261 16.76 -11.09 -11.04
C LYS A 261 16.15 -9.80 -10.48
N ARG A 262 14.84 -9.62 -10.56
CA ARG A 262 14.16 -8.39 -10.17
C ARG A 262 13.32 -8.57 -8.92
N LEU A 263 13.56 -7.69 -7.96
CA LEU A 263 12.84 -7.63 -6.68
C LEU A 263 12.19 -6.25 -6.52
N VAL A 264 11.03 -6.20 -5.87
CA VAL A 264 10.50 -4.93 -5.36
C VAL A 264 11.25 -4.55 -4.09
N TRP A 265 11.56 -3.28 -3.93
CA TRP A 265 12.31 -2.76 -2.78
C TRP A 265 11.45 -1.80 -1.97
N GLU A 266 11.24 -2.13 -0.69
CA GLU A 266 10.50 -1.34 0.29
C GLU A 266 11.45 -0.85 1.37
N LYS A 267 11.36 0.43 1.74
CA LYS A 267 12.22 1.10 2.70
C LYS A 267 11.44 1.42 3.97
N LYS A 268 11.96 1.04 5.13
CA LYS A 268 11.29 1.27 6.42
C LYS A 268 12.23 1.86 7.47
N THR A 269 11.79 2.93 8.10
CA THR A 269 12.38 3.43 9.34
C THR A 269 11.63 2.79 10.51
N VAL A 270 12.32 2.00 11.31
CA VAL A 270 11.73 1.16 12.37
C VAL A 270 12.18 1.65 13.74
N ASN A 271 11.23 1.72 14.67
CA ASN A 271 11.56 2.02 16.06
C ASN A 271 12.11 0.75 16.74
N PRO A 272 13.33 0.79 17.32
CA PRO A 272 13.99 -0.38 17.91
C PRO A 272 13.21 -1.00 19.07
N PHE A 273 12.48 -0.19 19.83
CA PHE A 273 11.73 -0.67 20.99
C PHE A 273 10.46 -1.44 20.64
N LYS A 274 9.90 -1.21 19.47
CA LYS A 274 8.71 -1.93 19.00
C LYS A 274 9.08 -3.34 18.50
N ALA A 275 10.22 -3.47 17.85
CA ALA A 275 10.71 -4.75 17.30
C ALA A 275 11.10 -5.78 18.38
N ALA A 276 11.54 -5.33 19.56
CA ALA A 276 12.10 -6.20 20.59
C ALA A 276 11.07 -6.83 21.55
N ARG A 277 9.80 -6.37 21.54
CA ARG A 277 8.84 -6.68 22.61
C ARG A 277 7.83 -7.77 22.29
N GLU A 278 7.62 -8.14 21.04
CA GLU A 278 6.42 -8.90 20.69
C GLU A 278 6.73 -10.06 19.72
N ASN A 279 6.53 -11.30 20.17
CA ASN A 279 6.54 -12.53 19.34
C ASN A 279 5.43 -12.57 18.26
N ILE A 280 4.88 -11.39 17.90
CA ILE A 280 3.85 -11.25 16.87
C ILE A 280 4.44 -11.02 15.48
N PHE A 281 5.73 -10.71 15.39
CA PHE A 281 6.39 -10.41 14.12
C PHE A 281 6.70 -11.67 13.30
N TYR A 282 6.70 -11.52 11.99
CA TYR A 282 7.12 -12.56 11.08
C TYR A 282 8.61 -12.38 10.74
N ASN A 283 9.45 -13.35 11.13
CA ASN A 283 10.90 -13.31 10.88
C ASN A 283 11.55 -11.95 11.25
N GLY A 284 11.13 -11.35 12.36
CA GLY A 284 11.69 -10.10 12.86
C GLY A 284 11.03 -8.81 12.36
N LEU A 285 10.06 -8.91 11.43
CA LEU A 285 9.32 -7.75 10.92
C LEU A 285 7.85 -7.80 11.28
N PRO A 286 7.19 -6.61 11.47
CA PRO A 286 5.75 -6.51 11.60
C PRO A 286 5.02 -7.11 10.39
N TRP A 287 3.91 -7.81 10.66
CA TRP A 287 3.08 -8.40 9.61
C TRP A 287 2.60 -7.38 8.58
N GLN A 288 2.29 -6.15 9.01
CA GLN A 288 1.88 -5.08 8.10
C GLN A 288 2.92 -4.81 6.98
N TYR A 289 4.22 -4.95 7.27
CA TYR A 289 5.29 -4.77 6.26
C TYR A 289 5.36 -5.97 5.32
N ILE A 290 5.13 -7.18 5.85
CA ILE A 290 5.07 -8.39 5.04
C ILE A 290 3.90 -8.31 4.07
N PHE A 291 2.69 -7.97 4.55
CA PHE A 291 1.52 -7.76 3.69
C PHE A 291 1.77 -6.68 2.64
N GLN A 292 2.38 -5.56 3.02
CA GLN A 292 2.73 -4.47 2.11
C GLN A 292 3.66 -4.95 0.99
N ASN A 293 4.75 -5.62 1.34
CA ASN A 293 5.74 -6.12 0.37
C ASN A 293 5.15 -7.20 -0.54
N GLN A 294 4.39 -8.15 0.01
CA GLN A 294 3.71 -9.19 -0.78
C GLN A 294 2.66 -8.60 -1.74
N TYR A 295 1.99 -7.53 -1.34
CA TYR A 295 1.05 -6.81 -2.21
C TYR A 295 1.77 -6.07 -3.34
N GLN A 296 2.88 -5.40 -3.04
CA GLN A 296 3.72 -4.77 -4.07
C GLN A 296 4.26 -5.82 -5.05
N MET A 297 4.75 -6.97 -4.57
CA MET A 297 5.18 -8.08 -5.42
C MET A 297 4.05 -8.53 -6.36
N LEU A 298 2.84 -8.70 -5.83
CA LEU A 298 1.64 -9.06 -6.61
C LEU A 298 1.35 -8.04 -7.71
N LEU A 299 1.37 -6.75 -7.39
CA LEU A 299 1.02 -5.69 -8.34
C LEU A 299 2.15 -5.41 -9.33
N CYS A 300 3.41 -5.47 -8.91
CA CYS A 300 4.59 -5.25 -9.75
C CYS A 300 4.99 -6.47 -10.58
N GLY A 301 4.39 -7.65 -10.32
CA GLY A 301 4.75 -8.90 -11.00
C GLY A 301 6.18 -9.36 -10.65
N CYS A 302 6.62 -9.13 -9.43
CA CYS A 302 7.92 -9.57 -8.92
C CYS A 302 7.76 -10.87 -8.11
N ASP A 303 8.70 -11.81 -8.29
CA ASP A 303 8.69 -13.08 -7.56
C ASP A 303 9.40 -13.01 -6.21
N ALA A 304 10.07 -11.89 -5.94
CA ALA A 304 10.71 -11.60 -4.67
C ALA A 304 10.67 -10.10 -4.34
N GLY A 305 10.90 -9.78 -3.07
CA GLY A 305 10.99 -8.42 -2.58
C GLY A 305 12.00 -8.29 -1.45
N ILE A 306 12.53 -7.09 -1.27
CA ILE A 306 13.42 -6.71 -0.18
C ILE A 306 12.70 -5.69 0.69
N ILE A 307 12.72 -5.89 2.00
CA ILE A 307 12.37 -4.87 2.98
C ILE A 307 13.67 -4.46 3.66
N SER A 308 14.11 -3.22 3.42
CA SER A 308 15.26 -2.64 4.13
C SER A 308 14.78 -1.85 5.32
N SER A 309 15.10 -2.29 6.53
CA SER A 309 14.77 -1.59 7.75
C SER A 309 15.96 -0.80 8.28
N MET A 310 15.73 0.46 8.60
CA MET A 310 16.70 1.35 9.23
C MET A 310 16.29 1.58 10.68
N VAL A 311 17.22 1.31 11.58
CA VAL A 311 17.01 1.48 13.03
C VAL A 311 18.06 2.46 13.54
N LEU A 312 17.61 3.60 14.06
CA LEU A 312 18.45 4.55 14.78
C LEU A 312 18.52 4.14 16.24
N GLU A 313 19.68 3.71 16.74
CA GLU A 313 19.82 3.17 18.10
C GLU A 313 19.50 4.21 19.19
N ASN A 314 19.89 5.47 18.99
CA ASN A 314 19.51 6.57 19.88
C ASN A 314 18.47 7.48 19.21
N ASP A 315 17.23 6.97 19.10
CA ASP A 315 16.11 7.60 18.41
C ASP A 315 15.46 8.69 19.29
N THR A 316 15.90 9.94 19.12
CA THR A 316 15.34 11.13 19.77
C THR A 316 14.88 12.15 18.72
N PRO A 317 13.91 13.03 19.03
CA PRO A 317 13.52 14.12 18.11
C PRO A 317 14.70 14.99 17.68
N PHE A 318 15.64 15.27 18.60
CA PHE A 318 16.85 16.04 18.30
C PHE A 318 17.73 15.33 17.27
N ASN A 319 18.00 14.03 17.44
CA ASN A 319 18.82 13.25 16.53
C ASN A 319 18.14 13.12 15.16
N ARG A 320 16.82 12.90 15.10
CA ARG A 320 16.06 12.89 13.84
C ARG A 320 16.19 14.21 13.09
N GLY A 321 15.99 15.36 13.77
CA GLY A 321 16.13 16.67 13.16
C GLY A 321 17.55 16.93 12.62
N ARG A 322 18.57 16.50 13.35
CA ARG A 322 19.97 16.63 12.93
C ARG A 322 20.27 15.75 11.71
N ILE A 323 19.79 14.52 11.67
CA ILE A 323 19.93 13.61 10.51
C ILE A 323 19.25 14.21 9.29
N VAL A 324 18.01 14.71 9.42
CA VAL A 324 17.29 15.37 8.32
C VAL A 324 18.12 16.52 7.74
N SER A 325 18.68 17.39 8.60
CA SER A 325 19.52 18.52 8.17
C SER A 325 20.79 18.07 7.42
N LEU A 326 21.45 17.00 7.89
CA LEU A 326 22.63 16.46 7.20
C LEU A 326 22.28 15.86 5.83
N ILE A 327 21.13 15.16 5.73
CA ILE A 327 20.65 14.62 4.45
C ILE A 327 20.33 15.72 3.45
N GLU A 328 19.70 16.82 3.89
CA GLU A 328 19.42 18.00 3.04
C GLU A 328 20.69 18.66 2.52
N GLN A 329 21.79 18.58 3.29
CA GLN A 329 23.11 19.09 2.91
C GLN A 329 23.92 18.06 2.07
N GLY A 330 23.41 16.85 1.86
CA GLY A 330 24.11 15.78 1.15
C GLY A 330 25.31 15.18 1.92
N GLN A 331 25.32 15.35 3.25
CA GLN A 331 26.42 14.92 4.14
C GLN A 331 26.17 13.50 4.69
N PHE A 332 26.06 12.52 3.82
CA PHE A 332 25.70 11.14 4.20
C PHE A 332 26.81 10.44 5.01
N GLU A 333 28.10 10.65 4.67
CA GLU A 333 29.23 10.08 5.41
C GLU A 333 29.29 10.63 6.85
N GLU A 334 28.87 11.88 7.05
CA GLU A 334 28.84 12.48 8.37
C GLU A 334 27.74 11.84 9.26
N ILE A 335 26.65 11.37 8.65
CA ILE A 335 25.62 10.62 9.35
C ILE A 335 26.20 9.31 9.89
N ASP A 336 26.91 8.53 9.04
CA ASP A 336 27.57 7.28 9.47
C ASP A 336 28.60 7.51 10.59
N ARG A 337 29.26 8.67 10.59
CA ARG A 337 30.25 9.02 11.61
C ARG A 337 29.62 9.41 12.95
N LEU A 338 28.44 10.05 12.94
CA LEU A 338 27.82 10.65 14.13
C LEU A 338 26.73 9.77 14.75
N PHE A 339 26.11 8.91 13.98
CA PHE A 339 24.93 8.15 14.42
C PHE A 339 25.12 6.66 14.14
N GLU A 340 24.70 5.86 15.09
CA GLU A 340 24.63 4.41 14.94
C GLU A 340 23.28 4.06 14.30
N ILE A 341 23.31 3.83 12.96
CA ILE A 341 22.15 3.43 12.17
C ILE A 341 22.38 2.01 11.66
N ARG A 342 21.62 1.07 12.18
CA ARG A 342 21.62 -0.29 11.69
C ARG A 342 20.69 -0.40 10.46
N VAL A 343 21.18 -1.04 9.41
CA VAL A 343 20.40 -1.38 8.21
C VAL A 343 20.32 -2.89 8.10
N ASP A 344 19.10 -3.42 8.14
CA ASP A 344 18.84 -4.86 7.97
C ASP A 344 18.02 -5.06 6.69
N ASN A 345 18.47 -5.98 5.82
CA ASN A 345 17.78 -6.33 4.59
C ASN A 345 17.09 -7.69 4.75
N PHE A 346 15.77 -7.70 4.63
CA PHE A 346 14.95 -8.90 4.70
C PHE A 346 14.43 -9.23 3.31
N ILE A 347 14.84 -10.37 2.79
CA ILE A 347 14.45 -10.83 1.45
C ILE A 347 13.33 -11.84 1.60
N TYR A 348 12.25 -11.64 0.87
CA TYR A 348 11.10 -12.54 0.83
C TYR A 348 10.82 -12.99 -0.60
N GLY A 349 10.64 -14.31 -0.78
CA GLY A 349 9.96 -14.82 -1.97
C GLY A 349 8.45 -14.64 -1.87
N LEU A 350 7.72 -15.08 -2.88
CA LEU A 350 6.26 -15.17 -2.83
C LEU A 350 5.84 -16.12 -1.71
N ILE A 351 4.93 -15.65 -0.85
CA ILE A 351 4.29 -16.42 0.22
C ILE A 351 2.84 -16.66 -0.22
N PRO A 352 2.52 -17.85 -0.79
CA PRO A 352 1.21 -18.12 -1.39
C PRO A 352 0.05 -17.89 -0.43
N GLU A 353 0.24 -18.21 0.84
CA GLU A 353 -0.75 -18.06 1.90
C GLU A 353 -1.12 -16.57 2.09
N ILE A 354 -0.14 -15.69 2.11
CA ILE A 354 -0.36 -14.23 2.22
C ILE A 354 -0.93 -13.67 0.93
N GLN A 355 -0.45 -14.10 -0.24
CA GLN A 355 -0.99 -13.69 -1.53
C GLN A 355 -2.48 -14.04 -1.65
N ASN A 356 -2.87 -15.25 -1.28
CA ASN A 356 -4.26 -15.70 -1.28
C ASN A 356 -5.11 -14.90 -0.28
N THR A 357 -4.55 -14.57 0.89
CA THR A 357 -5.21 -13.75 1.91
C THR A 357 -5.46 -12.33 1.38
N ILE A 358 -4.48 -11.73 0.70
CA ILE A 358 -4.63 -10.42 0.05
C ILE A 358 -5.74 -10.45 -1.01
N LEU A 359 -5.73 -11.45 -1.89
CA LEU A 359 -6.76 -11.59 -2.93
C LEU A 359 -8.16 -11.81 -2.33
N SER A 360 -8.27 -12.55 -1.24
CA SER A 360 -9.53 -12.70 -0.50
C SER A 360 -9.98 -11.38 0.11
N ALA A 361 -9.08 -10.63 0.73
CA ALA A 361 -9.38 -9.33 1.32
C ALA A 361 -9.91 -8.33 0.30
N LEU A 362 -9.30 -8.26 -0.88
CA LEU A 362 -9.76 -7.40 -1.97
C LEU A 362 -11.19 -7.75 -2.40
N ARG A 363 -11.50 -9.04 -2.57
CA ARG A 363 -12.87 -9.50 -2.91
C ARG A 363 -13.89 -9.14 -1.84
N HIS A 364 -13.55 -9.35 -0.57
CA HIS A 364 -14.43 -8.98 0.55
C HIS A 364 -14.64 -7.48 0.63
N PHE A 365 -13.59 -6.69 0.39
CA PHE A 365 -13.66 -5.23 0.35
C PHE A 365 -14.57 -4.74 -0.80
N GLU A 366 -14.38 -5.25 -2.02
CA GLU A 366 -15.22 -4.91 -3.18
C GLU A 366 -16.69 -5.21 -2.91
N LYS A 367 -16.98 -6.39 -2.34
CA LYS A 367 -18.33 -6.76 -1.94
C LYS A 367 -18.90 -5.80 -0.90
N ALA A 368 -18.12 -5.44 0.12
CA ALA A 368 -18.55 -4.50 1.15
C ALA A 368 -18.86 -3.10 0.59
N VAL A 369 -18.04 -2.62 -0.35
CA VAL A 369 -18.27 -1.34 -1.05
C VAL A 369 -19.54 -1.39 -1.90
N ALA A 370 -19.76 -2.48 -2.65
CA ALA A 370 -20.95 -2.68 -3.48
C ALA A 370 -22.24 -2.76 -2.64
N GLU A 371 -22.20 -3.46 -1.51
CA GLU A 371 -23.31 -3.67 -0.58
C GLU A 371 -23.52 -2.48 0.39
N ASN A 372 -22.68 -1.44 0.37
CA ASN A 372 -22.63 -0.37 1.36
C ASN A 372 -22.45 -0.87 2.81
N ARG A 373 -21.76 -1.97 3.00
CA ARG A 373 -21.49 -2.58 4.30
C ARG A 373 -20.25 -1.98 4.91
N THR A 374 -20.45 -1.05 5.83
CA THR A 374 -19.36 -0.39 6.57
C THR A 374 -18.75 -1.36 7.58
N PRO A 375 -17.42 -1.49 7.65
CA PRO A 375 -16.76 -2.24 8.72
C PRO A 375 -16.91 -1.54 10.07
N GLU A 376 -16.71 -2.28 11.16
CA GLU A 376 -16.72 -1.72 12.51
C GLU A 376 -15.51 -0.79 12.74
N ILE A 377 -15.66 0.17 13.64
CA ILE A 377 -14.52 0.97 14.10
C ILE A 377 -13.58 0.09 14.95
N ASN A 378 -12.32 0.48 15.04
CA ASN A 378 -11.37 -0.24 15.89
C ASN A 378 -11.79 -0.15 17.37
N ASP A 379 -11.88 -1.29 18.04
CA ASP A 379 -12.29 -1.41 19.45
C ASP A 379 -11.16 -1.90 20.38
N LYS A 380 -9.93 -2.03 19.85
CA LYS A 380 -8.78 -2.58 20.57
C LYS A 380 -7.68 -1.55 20.86
N CYS A 381 -7.46 -0.63 19.94
CA CYS A 381 -6.42 0.40 20.05
C CYS A 381 -7.04 1.79 20.15
N ALA A 382 -6.81 2.50 21.26
CA ALA A 382 -7.40 3.81 21.54
C ALA A 382 -7.11 4.86 20.43
N ARG A 383 -5.86 4.88 19.94
CA ARG A 383 -5.46 5.80 18.85
C ARG A 383 -6.26 5.54 17.56
N LEU A 384 -6.40 4.28 17.16
CA LEU A 384 -7.13 3.91 15.96
C LEU A 384 -8.64 4.14 16.13
N ALA A 385 -9.18 3.79 17.29
CA ALA A 385 -10.58 4.05 17.64
C ALA A 385 -10.92 5.54 17.58
N GLU A 386 -10.04 6.41 18.10
CA GLU A 386 -10.24 7.86 18.04
C GLU A 386 -10.19 8.40 16.61
N GLN A 387 -9.30 7.89 15.77
CA GLN A 387 -9.21 8.26 14.36
C GLN A 387 -10.45 7.83 13.59
N ASP A 388 -10.89 6.58 13.78
CA ASP A 388 -12.12 6.05 13.16
C ASP A 388 -13.33 6.85 13.60
N PHE A 389 -13.40 7.22 14.89
CA PHE A 389 -14.50 7.98 15.42
C PHE A 389 -14.57 9.41 14.86
N LYS A 390 -13.44 10.07 14.56
CA LYS A 390 -13.43 11.37 13.86
C LYS A 390 -14.07 11.26 12.47
N ILE A 391 -13.79 10.18 11.74
CA ILE A 391 -14.45 9.92 10.45
C ILE A 391 -15.93 9.63 10.68
N TYR A 392 -16.27 8.84 11.68
CA TYR A 392 -17.65 8.54 12.04
C TYR A 392 -18.46 9.81 12.30
N GLN A 393 -17.93 10.74 13.11
CA GLN A 393 -18.59 12.03 13.40
C GLN A 393 -18.79 12.88 12.15
N ALA A 394 -17.87 12.87 11.20
CA ALA A 394 -18.00 13.59 9.94
C ALA A 394 -19.12 13.04 9.03
N VAL A 395 -19.37 11.72 9.14
CA VAL A 395 -20.35 11.00 8.30
C VAL A 395 -21.76 11.02 8.90
N TYR A 396 -21.86 10.88 10.23
CA TYR A 396 -23.13 10.71 10.93
C TYR A 396 -23.43 11.92 11.83
N LYS A 397 -24.62 12.49 11.68
CA LYS A 397 -25.07 13.63 12.50
C LYS A 397 -25.71 13.13 13.80
N GLN A 398 -25.32 13.76 14.90
CA GLN A 398 -25.92 13.51 16.21
C GLN A 398 -27.31 14.15 16.33
N ASN A 399 -28.23 13.50 17.08
CA ASN A 399 -29.45 14.10 17.53
C ASN A 399 -29.20 14.81 18.90
N PRO A 400 -29.27 16.15 18.99
CA PRO A 400 -28.92 16.90 20.20
C PRO A 400 -29.88 16.68 21.38
N ASP A 401 -31.09 16.17 21.13
CA ASP A 401 -32.16 16.05 22.14
C ASP A 401 -32.41 14.61 22.61
N ALA A 402 -31.77 13.62 21.99
CA ALA A 402 -32.03 12.24 22.31
C ALA A 402 -31.30 11.81 23.61
N ARG A 403 -32.04 11.19 24.52
CA ARG A 403 -31.57 10.69 25.81
C ARG A 403 -31.98 9.23 26.01
N LYS A 404 -31.16 8.45 26.72
CA LYS A 404 -31.46 7.07 27.04
C LYS A 404 -31.03 6.72 28.46
N LEU A 405 -31.91 6.06 29.20
CA LEU A 405 -31.58 5.39 30.45
C LEU A 405 -30.81 4.08 30.13
N ALA A 406 -29.63 3.93 30.72
CA ALA A 406 -28.88 2.68 30.64
C ALA A 406 -29.54 1.62 31.53
N THR A 407 -29.81 0.46 30.99
CA THR A 407 -30.45 -0.65 31.72
C THR A 407 -29.54 -1.90 31.68
N SER A 408 -29.84 -2.88 32.54
CA SER A 408 -29.20 -4.18 32.54
C SER A 408 -29.51 -5.04 31.31
N GLN A 409 -30.43 -4.61 30.47
CA GLN A 409 -30.78 -5.30 29.21
C GLN A 409 -29.99 -4.77 28.01
N ASP A 410 -29.32 -3.61 28.16
CA ASP A 410 -28.48 -3.03 27.11
C ASP A 410 -27.06 -3.61 27.20
N GLU A 411 -26.63 -4.33 26.18
CA GLU A 411 -25.25 -4.84 26.09
C GLU A 411 -24.30 -3.80 25.46
N PHE A 412 -23.10 -3.70 26.04
CA PHE A 412 -22.03 -2.87 25.51
C PHE A 412 -20.67 -3.50 25.86
N GLN A 413 -19.86 -3.83 24.84
CA GLN A 413 -18.52 -4.41 25.02
C GLN A 413 -18.48 -5.67 25.90
N GLY A 414 -19.50 -6.54 25.77
CA GLY A 414 -19.61 -7.80 26.51
C GLY A 414 -20.04 -7.67 27.97
N ILE A 415 -20.40 -6.48 28.42
CA ILE A 415 -21.00 -6.22 29.74
C ILE A 415 -22.30 -5.41 29.55
N THR A 416 -23.09 -5.23 30.60
CA THR A 416 -24.27 -4.39 30.50
C THR A 416 -23.86 -2.91 30.35
N LEU A 417 -24.60 -2.15 29.59
CA LEU A 417 -24.38 -0.69 29.45
C LEU A 417 -24.43 0.02 30.82
N TYR A 418 -25.28 -0.46 31.73
CA TYR A 418 -25.38 0.07 33.08
C TYR A 418 -24.09 -0.13 33.88
N GLU A 419 -23.51 -1.35 33.88
CA GLU A 419 -22.24 -1.64 34.55
C GLU A 419 -21.11 -0.80 33.95
N PHE A 420 -21.01 -0.78 32.62
CA PHE A 420 -20.01 0.02 31.92
C PHE A 420 -20.09 1.52 32.30
N LEU A 421 -21.31 2.06 32.37
CA LEU A 421 -21.54 3.47 32.70
C LEU A 421 -21.14 3.79 34.14
N ASN A 422 -21.52 2.94 35.09
CA ASN A 422 -21.16 3.11 36.50
C ASN A 422 -19.64 3.05 36.71
N ASP A 423 -18.96 2.06 36.09
CA ASP A 423 -17.51 1.98 36.13
C ASP A 423 -16.85 3.21 35.50
N TYR A 424 -17.36 3.67 34.34
CA TYR A 424 -16.84 4.83 33.66
C TYR A 424 -17.02 6.11 34.47
N ILE A 425 -18.18 6.31 35.11
CA ILE A 425 -18.46 7.48 35.96
C ILE A 425 -17.60 7.42 37.22
N GLY A 426 -17.49 6.26 37.89
CA GLY A 426 -16.67 6.08 39.09
C GLY A 426 -15.17 6.28 38.81
N LEU A 427 -14.67 5.76 37.72
CA LEU A 427 -13.25 5.90 37.32
C LEU A 427 -12.87 7.37 37.02
N ASN A 428 -13.77 8.15 36.41
CA ASN A 428 -13.49 9.56 36.11
C ASN A 428 -13.32 10.45 37.34
N GLU A 429 -13.81 10.02 38.51
CA GLU A 429 -13.56 10.71 39.78
C GLU A 429 -12.16 10.43 40.38
N VAL A 430 -11.56 9.30 40.02
CA VAL A 430 -10.33 8.79 40.62
C VAL A 430 -9.10 8.94 39.73
N ILE A 431 -9.24 8.94 38.41
CA ILE A 431 -8.11 8.88 37.47
C ILE A 431 -8.13 10.09 36.54
N LYS A 432 -7.15 10.96 36.66
CA LYS A 432 -6.82 11.96 35.64
C LYS A 432 -6.20 11.27 34.42
N ASP A 433 -6.99 11.10 33.43
CA ASP A 433 -6.86 11.16 31.96
C ASP A 433 -5.52 10.77 31.25
N ASN A 434 -4.82 9.71 31.62
CA ASN A 434 -3.61 9.32 30.88
C ASN A 434 -3.49 7.83 30.51
N ASN A 435 -4.53 7.03 30.70
CA ASN A 435 -4.48 5.61 30.37
C ASN A 435 -5.10 5.36 28.96
N GLU A 436 -4.39 4.61 28.09
CA GLU A 436 -4.87 4.22 26.75
C GLU A 436 -6.22 3.50 26.77
N GLN A 437 -6.46 2.66 27.80
CA GLN A 437 -7.75 1.99 27.97
C GLN A 437 -8.90 2.94 28.25
N ASP A 438 -8.65 4.01 29.00
CA ASP A 438 -9.68 5.00 29.31
C ASP A 438 -10.03 5.85 28.07
N LYS A 439 -9.04 6.18 27.25
CA LYS A 439 -9.25 6.83 25.95
C LYS A 439 -10.07 5.96 25.01
N LEU A 440 -9.79 4.65 24.97
CA LEU A 440 -10.55 3.70 24.19
C LEU A 440 -12.01 3.63 24.65
N ARG A 441 -12.24 3.46 25.97
CA ARG A 441 -13.59 3.42 26.56
C ARG A 441 -14.40 4.68 26.24
N LYS A 442 -13.78 5.86 26.36
CA LYS A 442 -14.40 7.14 25.98
C LYS A 442 -14.83 7.16 24.51
N THR A 443 -13.97 6.68 23.63
CA THR A 443 -14.25 6.67 22.20
C THR A 443 -15.39 5.71 21.84
N LEU A 444 -15.38 4.51 22.43
CA LEU A 444 -16.43 3.52 22.21
C LEU A 444 -17.78 3.97 22.77
N LEU A 445 -17.80 4.63 23.94
CA LEU A 445 -19.03 5.20 24.49
C LEU A 445 -19.59 6.34 23.63
N LYS A 446 -18.72 7.20 23.10
CA LYS A 446 -19.12 8.22 22.13
C LYS A 446 -19.77 7.58 20.90
N LYS A 447 -19.12 6.54 20.33
CA LYS A 447 -19.68 5.81 19.19
C LYS A 447 -21.06 5.26 19.50
N TYR A 448 -21.21 4.58 20.63
CA TYR A 448 -22.52 4.07 21.05
C TYR A 448 -23.59 5.15 21.09
N MET A 449 -23.26 6.32 21.69
CA MET A 449 -24.20 7.46 21.76
C MET A 449 -24.56 7.99 20.37
N TYR A 450 -23.62 8.04 19.44
CA TYR A 450 -23.89 8.45 18.05
C TYR A 450 -24.73 7.42 17.30
N ASP A 451 -24.42 6.12 17.41
CA ASP A 451 -25.18 5.03 16.76
C ASP A 451 -26.63 5.06 17.14
N HIS A 452 -26.93 5.34 18.42
CA HIS A 452 -28.27 5.43 18.96
C HIS A 452 -28.85 6.84 18.93
N LYS A 453 -28.11 7.81 18.31
CA LYS A 453 -28.50 9.23 18.21
C LYS A 453 -28.80 9.87 19.56
N LEU A 454 -28.00 9.55 20.60
CA LEU A 454 -28.20 10.01 21.99
C LEU A 454 -27.30 11.21 22.30
N CYS A 455 -27.80 12.17 23.09
CA CYS A 455 -26.98 13.23 23.68
C CYS A 455 -26.62 12.97 25.15
N GLU A 456 -27.37 12.11 25.82
CA GLU A 456 -27.16 11.82 27.24
C GLU A 456 -27.53 10.38 27.56
N LEU A 457 -26.69 9.73 28.39
CA LEU A 457 -26.96 8.46 29.05
C LEU A 457 -27.03 8.72 30.54
N TYR A 458 -27.94 8.13 31.27
CA TYR A 458 -28.05 8.28 32.71
C TYR A 458 -28.35 6.94 33.40
N THR A 459 -27.94 6.82 34.64
CA THR A 459 -28.19 5.68 35.50
C THR A 459 -29.39 5.92 36.39
N MET A 460 -29.97 4.86 36.95
CA MET A 460 -31.10 4.96 37.88
C MET A 460 -30.75 5.78 39.12
N ASP A 461 -29.48 5.79 39.53
CA ASP A 461 -28.99 6.48 40.71
C ASP A 461 -28.69 7.99 40.44
N GLY A 462 -28.96 8.46 39.22
CA GLY A 462 -28.80 9.87 38.86
C GLY A 462 -27.44 10.27 38.32
N GLY A 463 -26.51 9.33 38.14
CA GLY A 463 -25.26 9.56 37.40
C GLY A 463 -25.56 9.76 35.91
N SER A 464 -24.78 10.57 35.22
CA SER A 464 -24.99 10.78 33.78
C SER A 464 -23.70 11.04 33.03
N VAL A 465 -23.70 10.64 31.73
CA VAL A 465 -22.70 11.01 30.74
C VAL A 465 -23.41 11.73 29.61
N ARG A 466 -22.99 12.97 29.34
CA ARG A 466 -23.54 13.80 28.28
C ARG A 466 -22.49 14.08 27.23
N LEU A 467 -22.89 14.02 25.97
CA LEU A 467 -22.08 14.40 24.83
C LEU A 467 -22.31 15.91 24.55
N SER A 468 -21.23 16.69 24.66
CA SER A 468 -21.28 18.13 24.37
C SER A 468 -21.40 18.39 22.85
N ALA A 469 -21.77 19.60 22.47
CA ALA A 469 -21.78 20.03 21.08
C ALA A 469 -20.39 19.95 20.41
N SER A 470 -19.32 20.02 21.20
CA SER A 470 -17.93 19.84 20.73
C SER A 470 -17.50 18.36 20.65
N GLY A 471 -18.38 17.41 20.99
CA GLY A 471 -18.06 15.98 20.99
C GLY A 471 -17.28 15.48 22.23
N SER A 472 -17.20 16.29 23.28
CA SER A 472 -16.60 15.87 24.55
C SER A 472 -17.63 15.17 25.44
N LEU A 473 -17.21 14.12 26.19
CA LEU A 473 -18.04 13.51 27.21
C LEU A 473 -17.94 14.32 28.51
N LEU A 474 -19.08 14.67 29.08
CA LEU A 474 -19.22 15.32 30.36
C LEU A 474 -19.88 14.33 31.32
N THR A 475 -19.19 14.01 32.42
CA THR A 475 -19.70 13.09 33.43
C THR A 475 -20.29 13.88 34.60
N ARG A 476 -21.38 13.37 35.18
CA ARG A 476 -21.94 13.83 36.44
C ARG A 476 -22.15 12.63 37.33
N ALA A 477 -21.39 12.57 38.41
CA ALA A 477 -21.58 11.57 39.45
C ALA A 477 -22.82 11.87 40.30
N VAL A 478 -23.31 10.84 40.97
CA VAL A 478 -24.32 10.96 42.03
C VAL A 478 -23.64 11.69 43.21
N LYS A 479 -24.24 12.76 43.70
CA LYS A 479 -23.80 13.43 44.96
C LYS A 479 -24.28 12.66 46.16
#